data_926edd54adc29211ec3952ae3378eae6
#
_entry.id   926edd54adc29211ec3952ae3378eae6
#
_cell.length_a   1.000
_cell.length_b   1.000
_cell.length_c   1.000
_cell.angle_alpha   90.00
_cell.angle_beta   90.00
_cell.angle_gamma   90.00
#
_symmetry.space_group_name_H-M   'P 1'
#
loop_
_entity.id
_entity.type
_entity.pdbx_description
1 polymer ?
#
loop_
_entity_poly.entity_id
_entity_poly.type
_entity_poly.pdbx_seq_one_letter_code
_entity_poly.pdbx_strand_id
1 'polypeptide(L)' 'MNKMVCFYWICNVIRSCDSISQIQSVNNLISNFNLMFDDEYLNNVLNNMQYKNLRI' A
#
# COMPACT_ATOMS: atom_id res chain seq x y z
N MET A 1 -5.23 6.16 14.69
CA MET A 1 -5.83 5.18 13.75
C MET A 1 -5.19 3.82 13.98
N ASN A 2 -6.00 2.78 13.98
CA ASN A 2 -5.53 1.42 14.20
C ASN A 2 -4.69 0.94 13.00
N LYS A 3 -3.62 0.18 13.29
CA LYS A 3 -2.73 -0.32 12.25
C LYS A 3 -3.48 -1.15 11.20
N MET A 4 -4.36 -2.05 11.64
CA MET A 4 -5.09 -2.91 10.70
C MET A 4 -6.09 -2.12 9.87
N VAL A 5 -6.72 -1.09 10.45
CA VAL A 5 -7.62 -0.22 9.68
C VAL A 5 -6.84 0.50 8.59
N CYS A 6 -5.68 1.05 8.91
CA CYS A 6 -4.80 1.67 7.93
C CYS A 6 -4.39 0.68 6.85
N PHE A 7 -4.01 -0.52 7.25
CA PHE A 7 -3.57 -1.55 6.31
C PHE A 7 -4.70 -1.88 5.32
N TYR A 8 -5.91 -2.13 5.81
CA TYR A 8 -7.04 -2.44 4.94
C TYR A 8 -7.40 -1.28 4.02
N TRP A 9 -7.31 -0.06 4.53
CA TRP A 9 -7.58 1.12 3.71
C TRP A 9 -6.60 1.20 2.54
N ILE A 10 -5.31 0.99 2.80
CA ILE A 10 -4.30 1.00 1.75
C ILE A 10 -4.53 -0.14 0.75
N CYS A 11 -4.91 -1.32 1.23
CA CYS A 11 -5.25 -2.44 0.35
C CYS A 11 -6.37 -2.05 -0.63
N ASN A 12 -7.41 -1.37 -0.14
CA ASN A 12 -8.50 -0.93 -0.98
C ASN A 12 -8.04 0.09 -2.02
N VAL A 13 -7.16 1.01 -1.62
CA VAL A 13 -6.59 2.00 -2.54
C VAL A 13 -5.79 1.28 -3.64
N ILE A 14 -4.98 0.29 -3.28
CA ILE A 14 -4.21 -0.47 -4.25
C ILE A 14 -5.13 -1.16 -5.26
N ARG A 15 -6.21 -1.76 -4.80
CA ARG A 15 -7.16 -2.46 -5.68
C ARG A 15 -7.86 -1.51 -6.64
N SER A 16 -8.04 -0.26 -6.24
CA SER A 16 -8.70 0.76 -7.06
C SER A 16 -7.74 1.49 -7.99
N CYS A 17 -6.45 1.22 -7.87
CA CYS A 17 -5.41 1.91 -8.63
C CYS A 17 -5.40 1.41 -10.06
N ASP A 18 -5.55 2.32 -11.03
CA ASP A 18 -5.59 1.97 -12.44
C ASP A 18 -4.76 2.90 -13.32
N SER A 19 -3.91 3.74 -12.72
CA SER A 19 -3.06 4.65 -13.47
C SER A 19 -1.70 4.78 -12.79
N ILE A 20 -0.70 5.21 -13.56
CA ILE A 20 0.67 5.36 -13.06
C ILE A 20 0.75 6.43 -11.96
N SER A 21 0.02 7.53 -12.11
CA SER A 21 0.03 8.58 -11.10
C SER A 21 -0.51 8.08 -9.76
N GLN A 22 -1.51 7.20 -9.79
CA GLN A 22 -2.06 6.61 -8.57
C GLN A 22 -1.05 5.65 -7.92
N ILE A 23 -0.24 4.97 -8.71
CA ILE A 23 0.79 4.07 -8.20
C ILE A 23 1.80 4.85 -7.35
N GLN A 24 2.19 6.05 -7.79
CA GLN A 24 3.09 6.89 -7.00
C GLN A 24 2.48 7.29 -5.67
N SER A 25 1.18 7.62 -5.68
CA SER A 25 0.47 7.95 -4.44
C SER A 25 0.43 6.76 -3.49
N VAL A 26 0.20 5.56 -4.03
CA VAL A 26 0.21 4.33 -3.23
C VAL A 26 1.59 4.08 -2.63
N ASN A 27 2.66 4.30 -3.38
CA ASN A 27 4.02 4.17 -2.86
C ASN A 27 4.22 5.05 -1.63
N ASN A 28 3.73 6.28 -1.67
CA ASN A 28 3.83 7.19 -0.54
C ASN A 28 3.04 6.69 0.66
N LEU A 29 1.84 6.14 0.42
CA LEU A 29 1.02 5.58 1.49
C LEU A 29 1.72 4.40 2.16
N ILE A 30 2.32 3.52 1.37
CA ILE A 30 3.04 2.35 1.90
C ILE A 30 4.24 2.80 2.72
N SER A 31 5.00 3.78 2.23
CA SER A 31 6.14 4.32 2.96
C SER A 31 5.71 4.94 4.28
N ASN A 32 4.63 5.72 4.27
CA ASN A 32 4.11 6.33 5.49
C ASN A 32 3.63 5.27 6.49
N PHE A 33 2.97 4.22 5.99
CA PHE A 33 2.56 3.11 6.84
C PHE A 33 3.76 2.49 7.55
N ASN A 34 4.82 2.23 6.81
CA ASN A 34 6.03 1.64 7.39
C ASN A 34 6.66 2.55 8.44
N LEU A 35 6.69 3.86 8.19
CA LEU A 35 7.23 4.82 9.14
C LEU A 35 6.39 4.90 10.41
N MET A 36 5.06 4.79 10.29
CA MET A 36 4.15 4.90 11.44
C MET A 36 4.13 3.65 12.30
N PHE A 37 4.15 2.48 11.67
CA PHE A 37 3.88 1.23 12.38
C PHE A 37 5.07 0.28 12.42
N ASP A 38 6.03 0.46 11.54
CA ASP A 38 7.27 -0.35 11.48
C ASP A 38 6.94 -1.85 11.47
N ASP A 39 5.97 -2.24 10.66
CA ASP A 39 5.55 -3.64 10.52
C ASP A 39 6.06 -4.17 9.19
N GLU A 40 7.19 -4.86 9.25
CA GLU A 40 7.85 -5.36 8.04
C GLU A 40 6.99 -6.36 7.28
N TYR A 41 6.29 -7.23 8.00
CA TYR A 41 5.43 -8.23 7.35
C TYR A 41 4.32 -7.57 6.54
N LEU A 42 3.57 -6.66 7.17
CA LEU A 42 2.48 -5.99 6.48
C LEU A 42 2.98 -5.09 5.36
N ASN A 43 4.12 -4.46 5.56
CA ASN A 43 4.73 -3.63 4.53
C ASN A 43 5.06 -4.47 3.29
N ASN A 44 5.60 -5.67 3.49
CA ASN A 44 5.91 -6.58 2.38
C ASN A 44 4.66 -7.03 1.65
N VAL A 45 3.57 -7.28 2.38
CA VAL A 45 2.28 -7.63 1.77
C VAL A 45 1.80 -6.51 0.86
N LEU A 46 1.86 -5.26 1.33
CA LEU A 46 1.44 -4.11 0.54
C LEU A 46 2.29 -3.95 -0.72
N ASN A 47 3.60 -4.10 -0.59
CA ASN A 47 4.50 -4.01 -1.74
C ASN A 47 4.23 -5.09 -2.77
N ASN A 48 3.93 -6.31 -2.33
CA ASN A 48 3.60 -7.41 -3.23
C ASN A 48 2.29 -7.14 -3.98
N MET A 49 1.29 -6.62 -3.30
CA MET A 49 0.02 -6.27 -3.93
C MET A 49 0.22 -5.22 -5.01
N GLN A 50 0.99 -4.20 -4.71
CA GLN A 50 1.27 -3.15 -5.69
C GLN A 50 2.07 -3.66 -6.87
N TYR A 51 3.04 -4.52 -6.62
CA TYR A 51 3.84 -5.12 -7.69
C TYR A 51 2.95 -5.88 -8.66
N LYS A 52 1.96 -6.62 -8.17
CA LYS A 52 1.02 -7.34 -9.03
C LYS A 52 0.20 -6.38 -9.89
N ASN A 53 -0.19 -5.24 -9.34
CA ASN A 53 -0.91 -4.24 -10.12
C ASN A 53 -0.08 -3.67 -11.26
N LEU A 54 1.23 -3.52 -11.05
CA LEU A 54 2.13 -2.99 -12.08
C LEU A 54 2.28 -3.92 -13.27
N ARG A 55 1.91 -5.18 -13.14
CA ARG A 55 2.08 -6.16 -14.20
C ARG A 55 0.93 -6.15 -15.22
N ILE A 56 -0.05 -5.35 -15.01
CA ILE A 56 -1.14 -5.16 -15.96
C ILE A 56 -0.69 -4.20 -17.09
#